data_07c0391ccb564adcb2859a4fb4c7d527
#
_entry.id   07c0391ccb564adcb2859a4fb4c7d527
#
_cell.length_a   1.000
_cell.length_b   1.000
_cell.length_c   1.000
_cell.angle_alpha   90.00
_cell.angle_beta   90.00
_cell.angle_gamma   90.00
#
_symmetry.space_group_name_H-M   'P 1'
#
loop_
_entity.id
_entity.type
_entity.pdbx_description
1 polymer ?
#
loop_
_entity_poly.entity_id
_entity_poly.type
_entity_poly.pdbx_seq_one_letter_code
_entity_poly.pdbx_strand_id
1 'polypeptide(L)'
;MDNDNKLTEQALTKKVWNLATTLSGAGIGFTDYITQLTYLLFLKMDAENVELFGEESAIPQGYRWEDLIGLDGYDLVNQYEQTLKVLSEQDNLIGTIYTKAQNKIDKPVYLKKVITMIDEENWLVMDGDVKGAIYESILEKNGQDKKSGAGQYFTPRPLIKAMVDCIRPQIGETVCDPACGTGGFLLTAYDYMKDQSPDLEKLDFLNN
;
A
#
# COMPACT_ATOMS: atom_id res chain seq x y z
N MET A 1 3.10 21.13 -11.17
CA MET A 1 3.10 20.04 -10.19
C MET A 1 2.29 18.82 -10.63
N ASP A 2 1.10 18.96 -11.23
CA ASP A 2 0.29 17.77 -11.64
C ASP A 2 0.88 16.89 -12.75
N ASN A 3 1.77 17.41 -13.59
CA ASN A 3 2.26 16.65 -14.75
C ASN A 3 3.42 15.69 -14.39
N ASP A 4 4.25 16.06 -13.42
CA ASP A 4 5.37 15.23 -12.97
C ASP A 4 4.89 14.05 -12.10
N ASN A 5 3.89 14.28 -11.25
CA ASN A 5 3.26 13.23 -10.45
C ASN A 5 2.56 12.16 -11.32
N LYS A 6 1.90 12.59 -12.39
CA LYS A 6 1.18 11.67 -13.29
C LYS A 6 2.12 10.79 -14.13
N LEU A 7 3.29 11.32 -14.52
CA LEU A 7 4.34 10.56 -15.19
C LEU A 7 4.98 9.53 -14.24
N THR A 8 5.18 9.89 -12.99
CA THR A 8 5.72 9.01 -11.95
C THR A 8 4.76 7.87 -11.62
N GLU A 9 3.46 8.17 -11.45
CA GLU A 9 2.39 7.18 -11.22
C GLU A 9 2.33 6.13 -12.35
N GLN A 10 2.29 6.58 -13.60
CA GLN A 10 2.24 5.68 -14.77
C GLN A 10 3.49 4.81 -14.89
N ALA A 11 4.67 5.38 -14.65
CA ALA A 11 5.93 4.66 -14.71
C ALA A 11 5.98 3.57 -13.61
N LEU A 12 5.58 3.91 -12.41
CA LEU A 12 5.57 2.98 -11.27
C LEU A 12 4.51 1.90 -11.44
N THR A 13 3.30 2.25 -11.88
CA THR A 13 2.25 1.27 -12.23
C THR A 13 2.75 0.26 -13.27
N LYS A 14 3.46 0.74 -14.30
CA LYS A 14 4.06 -0.13 -15.32
C LYS A 14 5.14 -1.04 -14.74
N LYS A 15 5.99 -0.52 -13.85
CA LYS A 15 7.06 -1.27 -13.17
C LYS A 15 6.48 -2.40 -12.32
N VAL A 16 5.49 -2.09 -11.48
CA VAL A 16 4.80 -3.06 -10.63
C VAL A 16 4.07 -4.11 -11.46
N TRP A 17 3.39 -3.69 -12.54
CA TRP A 17 2.71 -4.60 -13.46
C TRP A 17 3.66 -5.57 -14.19
N ASN A 18 4.77 -5.07 -14.69
CA ASN A 18 5.78 -5.92 -15.37
C ASN A 18 6.32 -6.99 -14.42
N LEU A 19 6.54 -6.63 -13.15
CA LEU A 19 6.99 -7.59 -12.15
C LEU A 19 5.89 -8.62 -11.83
N ALA A 20 4.64 -8.19 -11.68
CA ALA A 20 3.48 -9.07 -11.50
C ALA A 20 3.36 -10.11 -12.63
N THR A 21 3.52 -9.67 -13.88
CA THR A 21 3.49 -10.54 -15.06
C THR A 21 4.63 -11.55 -15.04
N THR A 22 5.84 -11.11 -14.67
CA THR A 22 7.01 -11.98 -14.54
C THR A 22 6.79 -13.07 -13.47
N LEU A 23 6.25 -12.69 -12.31
CA LEU A 23 5.97 -13.60 -11.21
C LEU A 23 4.81 -14.56 -11.53
N SER A 24 3.79 -14.10 -12.24
CA SER A 24 2.71 -14.96 -12.71
C SER A 24 3.23 -16.04 -13.66
N GLY A 25 4.15 -15.70 -14.55
CA GLY A 25 4.86 -16.68 -15.40
C GLY A 25 5.69 -17.70 -14.62
N ALA A 26 6.07 -17.38 -13.40
CA ALA A 26 6.79 -18.28 -12.48
C ALA A 26 5.85 -19.09 -11.55
N GLY A 27 4.53 -18.98 -11.74
CA GLY A 27 3.53 -19.75 -10.99
C GLY A 27 2.98 -19.04 -9.74
N ILE A 28 3.38 -17.79 -9.48
CA ILE A 28 2.85 -17.00 -8.36
C ILE A 28 1.55 -16.34 -8.82
N GLY A 29 0.45 -16.61 -8.12
CA GLY A 29 -0.85 -16.05 -8.42
C GLY A 29 -0.83 -14.51 -8.27
N PHE A 30 -1.59 -13.82 -9.13
CA PHE A 30 -1.63 -12.36 -9.11
C PHE A 30 -2.12 -11.81 -7.75
N THR A 31 -3.15 -12.43 -7.17
CA THR A 31 -3.66 -12.06 -5.85
C THR A 31 -2.61 -12.26 -4.76
N ASP A 32 -1.87 -13.38 -4.83
CA ASP A 32 -0.76 -13.65 -3.89
C ASP A 32 0.33 -12.57 -4.02
N TYR A 33 0.71 -12.21 -5.26
CA TYR A 33 1.68 -11.15 -5.49
C TYR A 33 1.24 -9.81 -4.86
N ILE A 34 -0.01 -9.39 -5.10
CA ILE A 34 -0.53 -8.14 -4.53
C ILE A 34 -0.51 -8.17 -3.00
N THR A 35 -0.90 -9.30 -2.41
CA THR A 35 -0.83 -9.48 -0.95
C THR A 35 0.61 -9.35 -0.42
N GLN A 36 1.57 -10.00 -1.09
CA GLN A 36 2.98 -9.91 -0.70
C GLN A 36 3.53 -8.48 -0.89
N LEU A 37 3.15 -7.81 -1.98
CA LEU A 37 3.50 -6.41 -2.23
C LEU A 37 2.99 -5.52 -1.09
N THR A 38 1.75 -5.72 -0.65
CA THR A 38 1.16 -4.96 0.46
C THR A 38 1.94 -5.16 1.76
N TYR A 39 2.27 -6.39 2.13
CA TYR A 39 3.07 -6.67 3.33
C TYR A 39 4.44 -5.99 3.29
N LEU A 40 5.14 -6.08 2.17
CA LEU A 40 6.45 -5.46 2.00
C LEU A 40 6.37 -3.93 1.99
N LEU A 41 5.33 -3.36 1.39
CA LEU A 41 5.11 -1.90 1.40
C LEU A 41 4.89 -1.37 2.81
N PHE A 42 4.15 -2.07 3.68
CA PHE A 42 3.98 -1.66 5.07
C PHE A 42 5.31 -1.61 5.81
N LEU A 43 6.19 -2.60 5.63
CA LEU A 43 7.52 -2.60 6.23
C LEU A 43 8.37 -1.43 5.74
N LYS A 44 8.36 -1.17 4.42
CA LYS A 44 9.10 -0.05 3.83
C LYS A 44 8.58 1.30 4.31
N MET A 45 7.27 1.49 4.37
CA MET A 45 6.65 2.73 4.83
C MET A 45 6.92 2.99 6.32
N ASP A 46 6.94 1.95 7.17
CA ASP A 46 7.36 2.08 8.57
C ASP A 46 8.81 2.58 8.67
N ALA A 47 9.73 2.00 7.90
CA ALA A 47 11.13 2.44 7.88
C ALA A 47 11.28 3.89 7.39
N GLU A 48 10.55 4.28 6.34
CA GLU A 48 10.54 5.67 5.86
C GLU A 48 9.94 6.64 6.89
N ASN A 49 8.93 6.20 7.65
CA ASN A 49 8.33 7.01 8.72
C ASN A 49 9.35 7.31 9.83
N VAL A 50 10.12 6.31 10.23
CA VAL A 50 11.22 6.47 11.19
C VAL A 50 12.29 7.43 10.63
N GLU A 51 12.68 7.27 9.37
CA GLU A 51 13.74 8.07 8.74
C GLU A 51 13.32 9.54 8.55
N LEU A 52 12.11 9.78 8.05
CA LEU A 52 11.65 11.10 7.65
C LEU A 52 11.09 11.92 8.81
N PHE A 53 10.41 11.28 9.75
CA PHE A 53 9.69 11.96 10.82
C PHE A 53 10.27 11.69 12.22
N GLY A 54 11.22 10.75 12.35
CA GLY A 54 11.84 10.39 13.63
C GLY A 54 10.88 9.67 14.58
N GLU A 55 9.80 9.08 14.05
CA GLU A 55 8.84 8.31 14.83
C GLU A 55 9.42 6.97 15.28
N GLU A 56 8.86 6.39 16.32
CA GLU A 56 9.23 5.03 16.73
C GLU A 56 8.64 4.02 15.75
N SER A 57 9.44 3.04 15.31
CA SER A 57 8.98 1.96 14.46
C SER A 57 7.91 1.12 15.18
N ALA A 58 6.79 0.88 14.50
CA ALA A 58 5.78 -0.06 14.96
C ALA A 58 6.22 -1.53 14.80
N ILE A 59 7.31 -1.77 14.05
CA ILE A 59 7.85 -3.09 13.75
C ILE A 59 8.93 -3.47 14.79
N PRO A 60 8.87 -4.67 15.41
CA PRO A 60 9.88 -5.13 16.33
C PRO A 60 11.28 -5.17 15.72
N GLN A 61 12.30 -4.85 16.53
CA GLN A 61 13.69 -4.93 16.10
C GLN A 61 14.06 -6.36 15.64
N GLY A 62 14.82 -6.46 14.56
CA GLY A 62 15.19 -7.73 13.93
C GLY A 62 14.19 -8.22 12.87
N TYR A 63 13.07 -7.48 12.64
CA TYR A 63 12.04 -7.83 11.66
C TYR A 63 11.65 -6.63 10.79
N ARG A 64 12.49 -5.58 10.78
CA ARG A 64 12.27 -4.33 10.06
C ARG A 64 12.71 -4.43 8.61
N TRP A 65 12.45 -3.39 7.85
CA TRP A 65 12.84 -3.31 6.43
C TRP A 65 14.34 -3.50 6.21
N GLU A 66 15.17 -2.85 7.03
CA GLU A 66 16.63 -2.94 7.00
C GLU A 66 17.15 -4.36 7.22
N ASP A 67 16.43 -5.20 7.97
CA ASP A 67 16.79 -6.60 8.20
C ASP A 67 16.53 -7.50 6.97
N LEU A 68 15.78 -7.00 5.99
CA LEU A 68 15.48 -7.71 4.72
C LEU A 68 16.38 -7.27 3.57
N ILE A 69 16.61 -5.96 3.40
CA ILE A 69 17.30 -5.43 2.21
C ILE A 69 18.73 -5.91 2.07
N GLY A 70 19.41 -6.19 3.20
CA GLY A 70 20.79 -6.68 3.25
C GLY A 70 20.96 -8.17 2.94
N LEU A 71 19.86 -8.93 2.86
CA LEU A 71 19.89 -10.38 2.69
C LEU A 71 19.68 -10.81 1.25
N ASP A 72 20.18 -12.01 0.93
CA ASP A 72 20.01 -12.68 -0.36
C ASP A 72 19.74 -14.18 -0.16
N GLY A 73 19.37 -14.86 -1.24
CA GLY A 73 19.17 -16.29 -1.23
C GLY A 73 18.09 -16.75 -0.26
N TYR A 74 18.28 -17.94 0.30
CA TYR A 74 17.32 -18.52 1.24
C TYR A 74 17.35 -17.85 2.61
N ASP A 75 18.40 -17.13 2.97
CA ASP A 75 18.44 -16.36 4.21
C ASP A 75 17.40 -15.22 4.15
N LEU A 76 17.23 -14.59 2.99
CA LEU A 76 16.17 -13.60 2.76
C LEU A 76 14.78 -14.21 2.89
N VAL A 77 14.55 -15.39 2.31
CA VAL A 77 13.25 -16.09 2.38
C VAL A 77 12.93 -16.43 3.83
N ASN A 78 13.88 -17.04 4.54
CA ASN A 78 13.72 -17.42 5.94
C ASN A 78 13.43 -16.20 6.84
N GLN A 79 14.18 -15.11 6.65
CA GLN A 79 13.97 -13.87 7.40
C GLN A 79 12.57 -13.28 7.13
N TYR A 80 12.14 -13.24 5.87
CA TYR A 80 10.81 -12.75 5.51
C TYR A 80 9.70 -13.61 6.11
N GLU A 81 9.81 -14.93 6.08
CA GLU A 81 8.85 -15.85 6.70
C GLU A 81 8.76 -15.64 8.22
N GLN A 82 9.91 -15.46 8.88
CA GLN A 82 9.94 -15.17 10.31
C GLN A 82 9.30 -13.80 10.61
N THR A 83 9.59 -12.78 9.79
CA THR A 83 8.98 -11.47 9.90
C THR A 83 7.46 -11.56 9.82
N LEU A 84 6.91 -12.22 8.79
CA LEU A 84 5.46 -12.38 8.65
C LEU A 84 4.84 -13.09 9.87
N LYS A 85 5.50 -14.13 10.38
CA LYS A 85 5.04 -14.84 11.55
C LYS A 85 5.01 -13.96 12.79
N VAL A 86 6.12 -13.28 13.11
CA VAL A 86 6.22 -12.42 14.30
C VAL A 86 5.23 -11.27 14.25
N LEU A 87 5.03 -10.67 13.06
CA LEU A 87 4.07 -9.59 12.89
C LEU A 87 2.62 -10.07 13.01
N SER A 88 2.31 -11.28 12.57
CA SER A 88 0.97 -11.88 12.71
C SER A 88 0.59 -12.19 14.17
N GLU A 89 1.55 -12.29 15.06
CA GLU A 89 1.37 -12.58 16.50
C GLU A 89 1.26 -11.31 17.37
N GLN A 90 1.39 -10.09 16.76
CA GLN A 90 1.25 -8.84 17.49
C GLN A 90 -0.22 -8.60 17.90
N ASP A 91 -0.43 -8.06 19.12
CA ASP A 91 -1.77 -7.72 19.63
C ASP A 91 -2.09 -6.23 19.38
N ASN A 92 -2.01 -5.81 18.12
CA ASN A 92 -2.25 -4.43 17.69
C ASN A 92 -2.67 -4.38 16.20
N LEU A 93 -2.70 -3.18 15.61
CA LEU A 93 -3.01 -2.98 14.19
C LEU A 93 -2.08 -3.79 13.26
N ILE A 94 -0.80 -3.92 13.60
CA ILE A 94 0.16 -4.71 12.82
C ILE A 94 -0.29 -6.17 12.77
N GLY A 95 -0.62 -6.79 13.90
CA GLY A 95 -1.15 -8.16 13.93
C GLY A 95 -2.43 -8.34 13.14
N THR A 96 -3.28 -7.31 13.08
CA THR A 96 -4.48 -7.32 12.24
C THR A 96 -4.12 -7.34 10.76
N ILE A 97 -3.19 -6.48 10.31
CA ILE A 97 -2.72 -6.40 8.91
C ILE A 97 -2.08 -7.72 8.47
N TYR A 98 -1.24 -8.31 9.32
CA TYR A 98 -0.52 -9.54 9.02
C TYR A 98 -1.25 -10.82 9.47
N THR A 99 -2.53 -10.72 9.83
CA THR A 99 -3.32 -11.90 10.25
C THR A 99 -3.23 -13.03 9.22
N LYS A 100 -2.71 -14.19 9.66
CA LYS A 100 -2.50 -15.38 8.79
C LYS A 100 -1.58 -15.12 7.60
N ALA A 101 -0.71 -14.11 7.67
CA ALA A 101 0.25 -13.84 6.62
C ALA A 101 1.17 -15.04 6.38
N GLN A 102 1.37 -15.36 5.11
CA GLN A 102 2.26 -16.43 4.66
C GLN A 102 3.05 -15.95 3.45
N ASN A 103 4.31 -16.34 3.38
CA ASN A 103 5.09 -16.11 2.18
C ASN A 103 4.53 -16.96 1.03
N LYS A 104 4.32 -16.33 -0.13
CA LYS A 104 3.90 -16.94 -1.39
C LYS A 104 4.98 -16.83 -2.48
N ILE A 105 6.09 -16.19 -2.14
CA ILE A 105 7.25 -16.00 -3.04
C ILE A 105 8.40 -16.88 -2.51
N ASP A 106 8.31 -18.16 -2.75
CA ASP A 106 9.27 -19.17 -2.26
C ASP A 106 10.65 -19.12 -2.95
N LYS A 107 10.73 -18.52 -4.15
CA LYS A 107 12.00 -18.39 -4.89
C LYS A 107 12.72 -17.10 -4.50
N PRO A 108 13.93 -17.19 -3.91
CA PRO A 108 14.67 -16.04 -3.41
C PRO A 108 14.86 -14.93 -4.45
N VAL A 109 15.13 -15.29 -5.70
CA VAL A 109 15.37 -14.35 -6.79
C VAL A 109 14.16 -13.46 -7.08
N TYR A 110 12.95 -13.97 -6.89
CA TYR A 110 11.74 -13.19 -7.10
C TYR A 110 11.41 -12.31 -5.89
N LEU A 111 11.58 -12.83 -4.68
CA LEU A 111 11.42 -12.05 -3.47
C LEU A 111 12.39 -10.86 -3.47
N LYS A 112 13.67 -11.09 -3.81
CA LYS A 112 14.67 -10.03 -3.92
C LYS A 112 14.27 -8.97 -4.97
N LYS A 113 13.73 -9.38 -6.13
CA LYS A 113 13.26 -8.42 -7.14
C LYS A 113 12.12 -7.54 -6.64
N VAL A 114 11.16 -8.10 -5.89
CA VAL A 114 10.07 -7.31 -5.30
C VAL A 114 10.62 -6.32 -4.28
N ILE A 115 11.48 -6.77 -3.37
CA ILE A 115 12.11 -5.91 -2.35
C ILE A 115 12.93 -4.80 -3.00
N THR A 116 13.78 -5.12 -3.98
CA THR A 116 14.57 -4.10 -4.68
C THR A 116 13.70 -3.06 -5.37
N MET A 117 12.62 -3.48 -6.06
CA MET A 117 11.70 -2.56 -6.72
C MET A 117 11.03 -1.60 -5.71
N ILE A 118 10.66 -2.12 -4.53
CA ILE A 118 10.06 -1.31 -3.47
C ILE A 118 11.10 -0.35 -2.88
N ASP A 119 12.33 -0.82 -2.67
CA ASP A 119 13.38 -0.04 -2.02
C ASP A 119 13.88 1.15 -2.87
N GLU A 120 13.77 1.05 -4.20
CA GLU A 120 14.14 2.11 -5.13
C GLU A 120 13.22 3.34 -5.09
N GLU A 121 12.08 3.26 -4.41
CA GLU A 121 11.05 4.32 -4.40
C GLU A 121 10.84 4.87 -2.98
N ASN A 122 10.41 6.14 -2.89
CA ASN A 122 10.04 6.80 -1.64
C ASN A 122 8.51 6.86 -1.52
N TRP A 123 7.94 5.89 -0.83
CA TRP A 123 6.50 5.66 -0.78
C TRP A 123 5.73 6.67 0.09
N LEU A 124 6.32 7.17 1.19
CA LEU A 124 5.64 8.15 2.06
C LEU A 124 5.57 9.54 1.43
N VAL A 125 6.53 9.91 0.60
CA VAL A 125 6.55 11.20 -0.09
C VAL A 125 5.55 11.24 -1.24
N MET A 126 5.13 10.05 -1.73
CA MET A 126 4.07 9.96 -2.74
C MET A 126 2.75 10.43 -2.15
N ASP A 127 2.03 11.24 -2.90
CA ASP A 127 0.67 11.62 -2.57
C ASP A 127 -0.17 10.36 -2.26
N GLY A 128 -1.00 10.40 -1.22
CA GLY A 128 -1.81 9.25 -0.79
C GLY A 128 -2.68 8.70 -1.92
N ASP A 129 -3.14 9.56 -2.81
CA ASP A 129 -3.94 9.18 -3.98
C ASP A 129 -3.13 8.39 -5.03
N VAL A 130 -1.84 8.67 -5.18
CA VAL A 130 -0.96 7.94 -6.13
C VAL A 130 -0.83 6.47 -5.73
N LYS A 131 -0.65 6.15 -4.45
CA LYS A 131 -0.57 4.76 -3.96
C LYS A 131 -1.87 3.98 -4.23
N GLY A 132 -3.01 4.58 -3.94
CA GLY A 132 -4.33 4.02 -4.24
C GLY A 132 -4.53 3.81 -5.74
N ALA A 133 -4.20 4.79 -6.57
CA ALA A 133 -4.34 4.74 -8.02
C ALA A 133 -3.46 3.64 -8.65
N ILE A 134 -2.22 3.45 -8.17
CA ILE A 134 -1.33 2.36 -8.60
C ILE A 134 -1.98 1.02 -8.29
N TYR A 135 -2.46 0.84 -7.06
CA TYR A 135 -3.09 -0.41 -6.62
C TYR A 135 -4.35 -0.73 -7.44
N GLU A 136 -5.22 0.25 -7.64
CA GLU A 136 -6.44 0.14 -8.45
C GLU A 136 -6.11 -0.21 -9.91
N SER A 137 -5.13 0.47 -10.51
CA SER A 137 -4.70 0.20 -11.89
C SER A 137 -4.18 -1.24 -12.09
N ILE A 138 -3.52 -1.79 -11.08
CA ILE A 138 -3.02 -3.17 -11.11
C ILE A 138 -4.20 -4.15 -11.03
N LEU A 139 -5.16 -3.91 -10.15
CA LEU A 139 -6.36 -4.74 -10.00
C LEU A 139 -7.24 -4.69 -11.26
N GLU A 140 -7.42 -3.51 -11.86
CA GLU A 140 -8.18 -3.33 -13.09
C GLU A 140 -7.59 -4.12 -14.25
N LYS A 141 -6.28 -4.02 -14.47
CA LYS A 141 -5.59 -4.77 -15.53
C LYS A 141 -5.73 -6.28 -15.34
N ASN A 142 -5.62 -6.79 -14.10
CA ASN A 142 -5.84 -8.20 -13.82
C ASN A 142 -7.29 -8.64 -14.09
N GLY A 143 -8.26 -7.76 -13.83
CA GLY A 143 -9.68 -8.01 -14.11
C GLY A 143 -9.99 -8.09 -15.61
N GLN A 144 -9.31 -7.30 -16.43
CA GLN A 144 -9.47 -7.31 -17.90
C GLN A 144 -8.85 -8.55 -18.55
N ASP A 145 -7.71 -9.04 -18.04
CA ASP A 145 -7.03 -10.23 -18.58
C ASP A 145 -7.78 -11.54 -18.25
N LYS A 146 -8.52 -11.58 -17.16
CA LYS A 146 -9.37 -12.72 -16.81
C LYS A 146 -10.78 -12.50 -17.31
N LYS A 147 -11.21 -13.26 -18.34
CA LYS A 147 -12.60 -13.35 -18.81
C LYS A 147 -13.62 -13.81 -17.74
N SER A 148 -13.23 -13.91 -16.49
CA SER A 148 -14.12 -14.23 -15.37
C SER A 148 -14.60 -12.91 -14.75
N GLY A 149 -15.85 -12.59 -14.92
CA GLY A 149 -16.58 -11.36 -14.54
C GLY A 149 -16.60 -10.97 -13.05
N ALA A 150 -15.50 -11.11 -12.35
CA ALA A 150 -15.28 -10.56 -11.02
C ALA A 150 -14.44 -9.26 -11.16
N GLY A 151 -14.89 -8.35 -12.01
CA GLY A 151 -14.37 -7.00 -12.06
C GLY A 151 -14.74 -6.28 -10.76
N GLN A 152 -13.77 -6.03 -9.90
CA GLN A 152 -13.95 -5.02 -8.88
C GLN A 152 -14.08 -3.68 -9.62
N TYR A 153 -15.24 -3.08 -9.54
CA TYR A 153 -15.48 -1.76 -10.15
C TYR A 153 -15.02 -0.72 -9.13
N PHE A 154 -13.96 0.00 -9.46
CA PHE A 154 -13.54 1.17 -8.70
C PHE A 154 -14.28 2.41 -9.19
N THR A 155 -14.73 3.24 -8.27
CA THR A 155 -15.28 4.55 -8.63
C THR A 155 -14.12 5.46 -9.05
N PRO A 156 -14.17 6.07 -10.26
CA PRO A 156 -13.10 6.95 -10.71
C PRO A 156 -12.83 8.11 -9.74
N ARG A 157 -11.58 8.38 -9.42
CA ARG A 157 -11.18 9.44 -8.48
C ARG A 157 -11.78 10.81 -8.78
N PRO A 158 -11.84 11.29 -10.05
CA PRO A 158 -12.50 12.57 -10.36
C PRO A 158 -13.98 12.60 -9.97
N LEU A 159 -14.67 11.44 -10.07
CA LEU A 159 -16.08 11.33 -9.66
C LEU A 159 -16.21 11.37 -8.14
N ILE A 160 -15.35 10.64 -7.41
CA ILE A 160 -15.30 10.67 -5.93
C ILE A 160 -15.08 12.11 -5.46
N LYS A 161 -14.08 12.80 -6.02
CA LYS A 161 -13.78 14.20 -5.68
C LYS A 161 -14.99 15.09 -5.91
N ALA A 162 -15.65 15.00 -7.08
CA ALA A 162 -16.85 15.78 -7.36
C ALA A 162 -17.99 15.51 -6.36
N MET A 163 -18.15 14.25 -5.93
CA MET A 163 -19.17 13.90 -4.92
C MET A 163 -18.82 14.48 -3.54
N VAL A 164 -17.56 14.37 -3.11
CA VAL A 164 -17.08 14.94 -1.85
C VAL A 164 -17.19 16.48 -1.87
N ASP A 165 -16.84 17.13 -2.98
CA ASP A 165 -16.98 18.58 -3.16
C ASP A 165 -18.45 19.04 -3.08
N CYS A 166 -19.40 18.19 -3.47
CA CYS A 166 -20.84 18.46 -3.33
C CYS A 166 -21.32 18.29 -1.88
N ILE A 167 -20.89 17.21 -1.21
CA ILE A 167 -21.31 16.88 0.17
C ILE A 167 -20.67 17.80 1.18
N ARG A 168 -19.39 18.17 0.98
CA ARG A 168 -18.59 19.07 1.84
C ARG A 168 -18.53 18.60 3.29
N PRO A 169 -17.99 17.42 3.55
CA PRO A 169 -17.89 16.91 4.91
C PRO A 169 -17.08 17.87 5.80
N GLN A 170 -17.51 18.02 7.06
CA GLN A 170 -16.89 18.93 8.02
C GLN A 170 -16.13 18.12 9.07
N ILE A 171 -15.06 18.72 9.63
CA ILE A 171 -14.33 18.12 10.76
C ILE A 171 -15.30 17.91 11.93
N GLY A 172 -15.28 16.70 12.49
CA GLY A 172 -16.20 16.26 13.53
C GLY A 172 -17.41 15.46 13.03
N GLU A 173 -17.61 15.40 11.70
CA GLU A 173 -18.61 14.50 11.12
C GLU A 173 -18.03 13.09 10.91
N THR A 174 -18.89 12.09 11.03
CA THR A 174 -18.52 10.69 10.78
C THR A 174 -18.79 10.33 9.32
N VAL A 175 -17.77 9.84 8.65
CA VAL A 175 -17.88 9.31 7.28
C VAL A 175 -17.86 7.78 7.35
N CYS A 176 -18.86 7.15 6.72
CA CYS A 176 -18.95 5.68 6.65
C CYS A 176 -19.09 5.26 5.18
N ASP A 177 -18.23 4.35 4.75
CA ASP A 177 -18.31 3.69 3.46
C ASP A 177 -18.46 2.17 3.67
N PRO A 178 -19.68 1.61 3.53
CA PRO A 178 -19.93 0.19 3.80
C PRO A 178 -19.37 -0.74 2.72
N ALA A 179 -18.83 -0.21 1.63
CA ALA A 179 -18.27 -0.95 0.51
C ALA A 179 -16.93 -0.33 0.06
N CYS A 180 -16.09 0.05 1.04
CA CYS A 180 -14.98 1.00 0.90
C CYS A 180 -13.92 0.60 -0.15
N GLY A 181 -13.80 -0.68 -0.51
CA GLY A 181 -12.75 -1.12 -1.43
C GLY A 181 -11.36 -0.69 -0.94
N THR A 182 -10.69 0.15 -1.73
CA THR A 182 -9.39 0.76 -1.39
C THR A 182 -9.49 2.02 -0.52
N GLY A 183 -10.67 2.36 -0.04
CA GLY A 183 -10.91 3.52 0.81
C GLY A 183 -10.98 4.86 0.07
N GLY A 184 -11.21 4.84 -1.24
CA GLY A 184 -11.18 6.05 -2.06
C GLY A 184 -12.07 7.18 -1.57
N PHE A 185 -13.30 6.89 -1.16
CA PHE A 185 -14.20 7.91 -0.59
C PHE A 185 -13.71 8.41 0.77
N LEU A 186 -13.23 7.50 1.64
CA LEU A 186 -12.74 7.86 2.96
C LEU A 186 -11.51 8.75 2.89
N LEU A 187 -10.53 8.38 2.05
CA LEU A 187 -9.31 9.16 1.83
C LEU A 187 -9.63 10.55 1.24
N THR A 188 -10.46 10.61 0.20
CA THR A 188 -10.83 11.89 -0.42
C THR A 188 -11.61 12.79 0.54
N ALA A 189 -12.49 12.22 1.38
CA ALA A 189 -13.21 12.97 2.40
C ALA A 189 -12.26 13.48 3.50
N TYR A 190 -11.30 12.65 3.92
CA TYR A 190 -10.26 13.05 4.88
C TYR A 190 -9.43 14.21 4.34
N ASP A 191 -8.90 14.10 3.12
CA ASP A 191 -8.11 15.16 2.49
C ASP A 191 -8.91 16.45 2.34
N TYR A 192 -10.17 16.35 1.94
CA TYR A 192 -11.07 17.50 1.85
C TYR A 192 -11.25 18.22 3.19
N MET A 193 -11.48 17.45 4.28
CA MET A 193 -11.61 18.03 5.62
C MET A 193 -10.31 18.65 6.10
N LYS A 194 -9.18 17.99 5.86
CA LYS A 194 -7.84 18.46 6.21
C LYS A 194 -7.51 19.78 5.53
N ASP A 195 -7.75 19.89 4.22
CA ASP A 195 -7.46 21.10 3.43
C ASP A 195 -8.27 22.33 3.87
N GLN A 196 -9.43 22.12 4.49
CA GLN A 196 -10.29 23.21 4.97
C GLN A 196 -9.94 23.71 6.36
N SER A 197 -9.02 23.07 7.06
CA SER A 197 -8.65 23.46 8.42
C SER A 197 -7.17 23.85 8.51
N PRO A 198 -6.88 25.17 8.62
CA PRO A 198 -5.55 25.65 8.97
C PRO A 198 -5.22 25.47 10.47
N ASP A 199 -6.13 24.91 11.25
CA ASP A 199 -6.05 24.81 12.71
C ASP A 199 -5.49 23.44 13.10
N LEU A 200 -4.29 23.43 13.72
CA LEU A 200 -3.60 22.22 14.15
C LEU A 200 -4.40 21.38 15.15
N GLU A 201 -5.18 22.02 16.06
CA GLU A 201 -6.01 21.27 17.02
C GLU A 201 -7.13 20.48 16.34
N LYS A 202 -7.65 20.98 15.22
CA LYS A 202 -8.64 20.25 14.43
C LYS A 202 -8.02 19.14 13.59
N LEU A 203 -6.75 19.24 13.21
CA LEU A 203 -6.02 18.18 12.54
C LEU A 203 -5.76 17.01 13.48
N ASP A 204 -5.48 17.25 14.76
CA ASP A 204 -5.33 16.21 15.77
C ASP A 204 -6.62 15.39 15.95
N PHE A 205 -7.79 16.01 15.79
CA PHE A 205 -9.07 15.30 15.82
C PHE A 205 -9.26 14.33 14.64
N LEU A 206 -8.67 14.63 13.48
CA LEU A 206 -8.73 13.74 12.31
C LEU A 206 -7.80 12.54 12.41
N ASN A 207 -6.78 12.61 13.27
CA ASN A 207 -5.77 11.56 13.44
C ASN A 207 -6.10 10.58 14.58
N ASN A 208 -7.16 10.85 15.36
CA ASN A 208 -7.67 10.00 16.44
C ASN A 208 -9.02 9.38 16.07
#